data_a7e02800cc46c000a0de538994f46a9a
#
_entry.id   a7e02800cc46c000a0de538994f46a9a
#
_cell.length_a   1.000
_cell.length_b   1.000
_cell.length_c   1.000
_cell.angle_alpha   90.00
_cell.angle_beta   90.00
_cell.angle_gamma   90.00
#
_symmetry.space_group_name_H-M   'P 1'
#
loop_
_entity.id
_entity.type
_entity.pdbx_description
1 polymer ?
#
loop_
_entity_poly.entity_id
_entity_poly.type
_entity_poly.pdbx_seq_one_letter_code
_entity_poly.pdbx_strand_id
1 'polypeptide(L)'
;MKPYLLQDEELKELVVKIPGWEINNEQIQREFKFFNFIEAFSFMTKVALICEKYNHHPNWENVYSKVIIKLSTHDLGGITNLDQTLASEINKVFDQ
;
A
#
# COMPACT_ATOMS: atom_id res chain seq x y z
N MET A 1 -9.56 -13.28 2.67
CA MET A 1 -9.06 -13.28 1.27
C MET A 1 -7.86 -14.20 1.16
N LYS A 2 -7.87 -15.06 0.17
CA LYS A 2 -6.75 -15.96 -0.06
C LYS A 2 -5.78 -15.32 -1.07
N PRO A 3 -4.55 -15.02 -0.67
CA PRO A 3 -3.61 -14.34 -1.58
C PRO A 3 -3.08 -15.28 -2.66
N TYR A 4 -2.83 -14.70 -3.83
CA TYR A 4 -2.15 -15.37 -4.93
C TYR A 4 -1.24 -14.36 -5.63
N LEU A 5 -0.11 -14.84 -6.16
CA LEU A 5 0.84 -13.99 -6.86
C LEU A 5 0.23 -13.43 -8.13
N LEU A 6 0.39 -12.12 -8.33
CA LEU A 6 -0.02 -11.48 -9.58
C LEU A 6 0.99 -11.83 -10.68
N GLN A 7 0.47 -12.14 -11.87
CA GLN A 7 1.29 -12.47 -13.02
C GLN A 7 1.63 -11.22 -13.83
N ASP A 8 2.52 -11.35 -14.80
CA ASP A 8 3.03 -10.21 -15.56
C ASP A 8 1.94 -9.31 -16.13
N GLU A 9 0.88 -9.88 -16.69
CA GLU A 9 -0.21 -9.10 -17.26
C GLU A 9 -0.96 -8.31 -16.17
N GLU A 10 -1.17 -8.93 -15.03
CA GLU A 10 -1.84 -8.28 -13.91
C GLU A 10 -0.98 -7.16 -13.32
N LEU A 11 0.34 -7.36 -13.28
CA LEU A 11 1.27 -6.34 -12.80
C LEU A 11 1.29 -5.13 -13.72
N LYS A 12 1.18 -5.34 -15.04
CA LYS A 12 1.12 -4.24 -16.00
C LYS A 12 -0.13 -3.38 -15.79
N GLU A 13 -1.25 -4.00 -15.46
CA GLU A 13 -2.50 -3.29 -15.22
C GLU A 13 -2.52 -2.60 -13.86
N LEU A 14 -1.65 -3.02 -12.95
CA LEU A 14 -1.66 -2.56 -11.57
C LEU A 14 -1.49 -1.04 -11.47
N VAL A 15 -0.58 -0.47 -12.27
CA VAL A 15 -0.30 0.97 -12.23
C VAL A 15 -1.53 1.82 -12.57
N VAL A 16 -2.46 1.27 -13.35
CA VAL A 16 -3.72 1.95 -13.68
C VAL A 16 -4.74 1.77 -12.55
N LYS A 17 -4.80 0.58 -11.99
CA LYS A 17 -5.78 0.25 -10.94
C LYS A 17 -5.47 0.90 -9.60
N ILE A 18 -4.19 1.09 -9.30
CA ILE A 18 -3.76 1.74 -8.06
C ILE A 18 -2.83 2.90 -8.38
N PRO A 19 -3.40 4.04 -8.83
CA PRO A 19 -2.57 5.18 -9.22
C PRO A 19 -1.71 5.69 -8.07
N GLY A 20 -0.51 6.12 -8.41
CA GLY A 20 0.46 6.62 -7.44
C GLY A 20 1.41 5.58 -6.89
N TRP A 21 1.10 4.30 -7.06
CA TRP A 21 1.96 3.22 -6.60
C TRP A 21 2.94 2.81 -7.69
N GLU A 22 4.15 2.48 -7.28
CA GLU A 22 5.20 2.01 -8.18
C GLU A 22 5.58 0.58 -7.82
N ILE A 23 5.91 -0.21 -8.85
CA ILE A 23 6.44 -1.56 -8.63
C ILE A 23 7.94 -1.44 -8.50
N ASN A 24 8.49 -2.00 -7.43
CA ASN A 24 9.92 -2.00 -7.17
C ASN A 24 10.31 -3.42 -6.72
N ASN A 25 10.79 -4.21 -7.68
CA ASN A 25 11.11 -5.62 -7.48
C ASN A 25 9.85 -6.40 -7.04
N GLU A 26 9.86 -6.96 -5.85
CA GLU A 26 8.79 -7.83 -5.35
C GLU A 26 7.80 -7.10 -4.47
N GLN A 27 7.76 -5.75 -4.57
CA GLN A 27 6.87 -4.94 -3.74
C GLN A 27 6.30 -3.78 -4.54
N ILE A 28 5.21 -3.20 -4.01
CA ILE A 28 4.69 -1.94 -4.50
C ILE A 28 4.91 -0.89 -3.41
N GLN A 29 5.13 0.35 -3.84
CA GLN A 29 5.38 1.42 -2.88
C GLN A 29 4.77 2.73 -3.36
N ARG A 30 4.41 3.57 -2.40
CA ARG A 30 3.92 4.91 -2.67
C ARG A 30 4.36 5.85 -1.56
N GLU A 31 4.75 7.08 -1.93
CA GLU A 31 5.04 8.14 -0.99
C GLU A 31 3.83 9.07 -0.90
N PHE A 32 3.44 9.39 0.32
CA PHE A 32 2.31 10.28 0.61
C PHE A 32 2.83 11.50 1.34
N LYS A 33 2.40 12.68 0.91
CA LYS A 33 2.82 13.94 1.54
C LYS A 33 1.62 14.65 2.13
N PHE A 34 1.82 15.23 3.30
CA PHE A 34 0.76 15.90 4.05
C PHE A 34 1.20 17.31 4.45
N PHE A 35 0.28 18.09 4.95
CA PHE A 35 0.57 19.44 5.39
C PHE A 35 1.45 19.46 6.64
N ASN A 36 1.24 18.53 7.57
CA ASN A 36 1.98 18.47 8.83
C ASN A 36 2.00 17.03 9.38
N PHE A 37 2.65 16.85 10.52
CA PHE A 37 2.78 15.54 11.14
C PHE A 37 1.45 14.98 11.61
N ILE A 38 0.57 15.85 12.13
CA ILE A 38 -0.73 15.39 12.64
C ILE A 38 -1.54 14.75 11.52
N GLU A 39 -1.55 15.38 10.35
CA GLU A 39 -2.26 14.80 9.19
C GLU A 39 -1.62 13.51 8.72
N ALA A 40 -0.30 13.46 8.69
CA ALA A 40 0.43 12.26 8.31
C ALA A 40 0.12 11.10 9.28
N PHE A 41 0.18 11.36 10.57
CA PHE A 41 -0.04 10.33 11.58
C PHE A 41 -1.51 9.89 11.64
N SER A 42 -2.44 10.81 11.42
CA SER A 42 -3.85 10.49 11.31
C SER A 42 -4.10 9.54 10.14
N PHE A 43 -3.47 9.80 9.01
CA PHE A 43 -3.53 8.91 7.85
C PHE A 43 -2.97 7.53 8.19
N MET A 44 -1.81 7.49 8.84
CA MET A 44 -1.19 6.23 9.25
C MET A 44 -2.10 5.41 10.18
N THR A 45 -2.79 6.09 11.08
CA THR A 45 -3.73 5.42 11.98
C THR A 45 -4.85 4.73 11.19
N LYS A 46 -5.41 5.43 10.20
CA LYS A 46 -6.45 4.85 9.35
C LYS A 46 -5.92 3.66 8.55
N VAL A 47 -4.72 3.80 8.01
CA VAL A 47 -4.07 2.71 7.27
C VAL A 47 -3.83 1.50 8.19
N ALA A 48 -3.40 1.75 9.43
CA ALA A 48 -3.18 0.68 10.40
C ALA A 48 -4.45 -0.14 10.62
N LEU A 49 -5.60 0.52 10.71
CA LEU A 49 -6.88 -0.18 10.90
C LEU A 49 -7.23 -1.04 9.69
N ILE A 50 -6.95 -0.56 8.49
CA ILE A 50 -7.15 -1.33 7.26
C ILE A 50 -6.25 -2.56 7.25
N CYS A 51 -4.99 -2.38 7.61
CA CYS A 51 -4.03 -3.49 7.66
C CYS A 51 -4.45 -4.56 8.65
N GLU A 52 -4.99 -4.17 9.80
CA GLU A 52 -5.50 -5.12 10.78
C GLU A 52 -6.73 -5.87 10.26
N LYS A 53 -7.60 -5.19 9.53
CA LYS A 53 -8.78 -5.80 8.94
C LYS A 53 -8.41 -6.96 8.00
N TYR A 54 -7.35 -6.77 7.22
CA TYR A 54 -6.90 -7.79 6.27
C TYR A 54 -5.80 -8.69 6.81
N ASN A 55 -5.34 -8.41 8.03
CA ASN A 55 -4.21 -9.10 8.64
C ASN A 55 -2.99 -9.10 7.71
N HIS A 56 -2.70 -7.94 7.12
CA HIS A 56 -1.58 -7.77 6.20
C HIS A 56 -0.96 -6.41 6.47
N HIS A 57 0.30 -6.41 6.85
CA HIS A 57 0.96 -5.22 7.39
C HIS A 57 2.04 -4.69 6.45
N PRO A 58 2.16 -3.36 6.34
CA PRO A 58 3.14 -2.76 5.45
C PRO A 58 4.51 -2.66 6.09
N ASN A 59 5.51 -2.48 5.24
CA ASN A 59 6.78 -1.95 5.66
C ASN A 59 6.71 -0.46 5.36
N TRP A 60 6.67 0.39 6.37
CA TRP A 60 6.45 1.81 6.15
C TRP A 60 7.38 2.70 6.98
N GLU A 61 7.54 3.94 6.51
CA GLU A 61 8.35 4.95 7.16
C GLU A 61 7.58 6.25 7.25
N ASN A 62 7.79 6.96 8.35
CA ASN A 62 7.23 8.30 8.51
C ASN A 62 8.33 9.25 8.94
N VAL A 63 8.49 10.33 8.19
CA VAL A 63 9.37 11.43 8.57
C VAL A 63 8.52 12.70 8.49
N TYR A 64 8.12 13.22 9.62
CA TYR A 64 7.31 14.42 9.76
C TYR A 64 6.02 14.33 8.92
N SER A 65 5.96 15.06 7.80
CA SER A 65 4.75 15.13 6.95
C SER A 65 4.76 14.12 5.80
N LYS A 66 5.76 13.25 5.74
CA LYS A 66 5.93 12.28 4.66
C LYS A 66 5.75 10.85 5.17
N VAL A 67 5.00 10.05 4.43
CA VAL A 67 4.79 8.62 4.74
C VAL A 67 5.11 7.83 3.49
N ILE A 68 5.98 6.83 3.62
CA ILE A 68 6.27 5.90 2.53
C ILE A 68 5.72 4.54 2.93
N ILE A 69 4.88 3.96 2.08
CA ILE A 69 4.26 2.65 2.35
C ILE A 69 4.74 1.66 1.29
N LYS A 70 5.23 0.52 1.75
CA LYS A 70 5.67 -0.59 0.90
C LYS A 70 4.86 -1.82 1.24
N LEU A 71 4.33 -2.49 0.22
CA LEU A 71 3.51 -3.68 0.40
C LEU A 71 4.06 -4.83 -0.42
N SER A 72 4.13 -5.99 0.19
CA SER A 72 4.40 -7.24 -0.50
C SER A 72 3.88 -8.39 0.36
N THR A 73 3.73 -9.56 -0.24
CA THR A 73 3.30 -10.74 0.50
C THR A 73 4.50 -11.65 0.66
N HIS A 74 5.16 -11.52 1.79
CA HIS A 74 6.43 -12.17 2.06
C HIS A 74 6.36 -13.70 1.87
N ASP A 75 5.32 -14.32 2.39
CA ASP A 75 5.16 -15.77 2.31
C ASP A 75 5.10 -16.31 0.88
N LEU A 76 4.62 -15.49 -0.06
CA LEU A 76 4.53 -15.88 -1.46
C LEU A 76 5.64 -15.28 -2.32
N GLY A 77 6.50 -14.47 -1.70
CA GLY A 77 7.68 -13.91 -2.37
C GLY A 77 7.38 -12.84 -3.42
N GLY A 78 6.29 -12.10 -3.29
CA GLY A 78 6.00 -11.06 -4.27
C GLY A 78 4.71 -10.32 -4.03
N ILE A 79 4.25 -9.67 -5.09
CA ILE A 79 3.03 -8.87 -5.08
C ILE A 79 1.82 -9.75 -5.33
N THR A 80 0.81 -9.65 -4.47
CA THR A 80 -0.41 -10.44 -4.59
C THR A 80 -1.64 -9.56 -4.72
N ASN A 81 -2.78 -10.21 -4.95
CA ASN A 81 -4.07 -9.55 -4.95
C ASN A 81 -4.36 -8.85 -3.61
N LEU A 82 -3.80 -9.35 -2.52
CA LEU A 82 -3.97 -8.73 -1.21
C LEU A 82 -3.27 -7.37 -1.15
N ASP A 83 -2.06 -7.29 -1.70
CA ASP A 83 -1.33 -6.03 -1.78
C ASP A 83 -2.08 -5.01 -2.62
N GLN A 84 -2.65 -5.46 -3.74
CA GLN A 84 -3.46 -4.62 -4.61
C GLN A 84 -4.70 -4.09 -3.87
N THR A 85 -5.38 -4.95 -3.15
CA THR A 85 -6.57 -4.57 -2.39
C THR A 85 -6.23 -3.54 -1.32
N LEU A 86 -5.15 -3.75 -0.58
CA LEU A 86 -4.70 -2.79 0.43
C LEU A 86 -4.35 -1.45 -0.21
N ALA A 87 -3.57 -1.46 -1.28
CA ALA A 87 -3.19 -0.23 -1.97
C ALA A 87 -4.40 0.57 -2.42
N SER A 88 -5.41 -0.12 -2.95
CA SER A 88 -6.65 0.52 -3.38
C SER A 88 -7.40 1.14 -2.20
N GLU A 89 -7.50 0.43 -1.09
CA GLU A 89 -8.15 0.94 0.13
C GLU A 89 -7.40 2.13 0.70
N ILE A 90 -6.07 2.07 0.71
CA ILE A 90 -5.22 3.16 1.18
C ILE A 90 -5.40 4.40 0.32
N ASN A 91 -5.47 4.23 -1.01
CA ASN A 91 -5.72 5.34 -1.92
C ASN A 91 -7.05 6.01 -1.61
N LYS A 92 -8.09 5.24 -1.32
CA LYS A 92 -9.41 5.79 -0.98
C LYS A 92 -9.34 6.65 0.28
N VAL A 93 -8.61 6.21 1.28
CA VAL A 93 -8.43 6.97 2.51
C VAL A 93 -7.68 8.26 2.24
N PHE A 94 -6.65 8.20 1.43
CA PHE A 94 -5.83 9.36 1.09
C PHE A 94 -6.64 10.40 0.31
N ASP A 95 -7.49 9.95 -0.59
CA ASP A 95 -8.25 10.83 -1.50
C ASP A 95 -9.50 11.46 -0.85
N GLN A 96 -9.78 11.12 0.40
CA GLN A 96 -10.92 11.71 1.12
C GLN A 96 -10.68 13.14 1.54
#